data_d243e8a4e25c519dbe060b930a5a3408
#
_entry.id   d243e8a4e25c519dbe060b930a5a3408
#
_cell.length_a   1.000
_cell.length_b   1.000
_cell.length_c   1.000
_cell.angle_alpha   90.00
_cell.angle_beta   90.00
_cell.angle_gamma   90.00
#
_symmetry.space_group_name_H-M   'P 1'
#
loop_
_entity.id
_entity.type
_entity.pdbx_description
1 polymer ?
#
loop_
_entity_poly.entity_id
_entity_poly.type
_entity_poly.pdbx_seq_one_letter_code
_entity_poly.pdbx_strand_id
1 'polypeptide(L)'
;MPKTTPLRIALIAAAALLAGCNTAPPLAYTVPSQPEGSSGTTEKPGWATEKFAVAAANPLATDAGYQVLKAGGSAIDAAIAVQMVLTLVEPQSSGIGGGAFLLHAAGARVEAYDGRETAPAAATDKLFIGPDGKPLPFNDAVVGGRSVGVPGTVRMLELAHREHGKLAWAQLFEPAIQLAEGGFKVSARLNTLLANDKFLSKDPVAAAYFYDTAGKPWPVGHVLKNPELAAVLRAIARQGSKALLEGDVAQAIVTKVRTHPTNPGQLSLADLAGYQPKKREALCTSYQVAPRNYRVCGFPPPSSGAIAIGQILGILQNTNAAAIPLQDGLRGPAPGADWLHLYTEAARLAFADRALYVADPDFVQPPAGSWMSLLEPAYLASRAQLIGAQSMKVAQPGTPGALRTSFAPMPEQPEYGTSHISIVD
;
A
#
# COMPACT_ATOMS: atom_id res chain seq x y z
N MET A 1 30.65 47.02 -56.65
CA MET A 1 30.61 45.64 -56.20
C MET A 1 30.46 45.61 -54.67
N PRO A 2 29.29 45.38 -54.10
CA PRO A 2 29.10 45.32 -52.65
C PRO A 2 29.32 43.89 -52.13
N LYS A 3 30.10 43.78 -51.08
CA LYS A 3 30.36 42.56 -50.32
C LYS A 3 29.14 42.18 -49.46
N THR A 4 28.47 41.10 -49.78
CA THR A 4 27.36 40.55 -49.01
C THR A 4 27.89 39.60 -47.93
N THR A 5 27.60 39.95 -46.81
CA THR A 5 27.63 39.52 -45.42
C THR A 5 27.55 38.02 -45.11
N PRO A 6 28.37 37.50 -44.17
CA PRO A 6 28.28 36.16 -43.60
C PRO A 6 27.27 36.04 -42.42
N LEU A 7 26.36 37.02 -42.22
CA LEU A 7 25.51 37.09 -41.00
C LEU A 7 24.25 36.22 -41.09
N ARG A 8 23.85 35.73 -42.24
CA ARG A 8 22.65 34.88 -42.39
C ARG A 8 22.88 33.39 -42.19
N ILE A 9 24.12 32.92 -42.28
CA ILE A 9 24.45 31.51 -42.08
C ILE A 9 24.61 31.19 -40.58
N ALA A 10 25.06 32.16 -39.78
CA ALA A 10 25.22 31.99 -38.33
C ALA A 10 23.87 31.92 -37.59
N LEU A 11 22.80 32.53 -38.05
CA LEU A 11 21.48 32.50 -37.43
C LEU A 11 20.73 31.18 -37.70
N ILE A 12 20.98 30.50 -38.80
CA ILE A 12 20.37 29.21 -39.13
C ILE A 12 21.06 28.08 -38.35
N ALA A 13 22.35 28.17 -38.10
CA ALA A 13 23.09 27.21 -37.26
C ALA A 13 22.75 27.31 -35.75
N ALA A 14 22.42 28.53 -35.27
CA ALA A 14 21.99 28.69 -33.84
C ALA A 14 20.54 28.23 -33.58
N ALA A 15 19.64 28.25 -34.59
CA ALA A 15 18.29 27.75 -34.47
C ALA A 15 18.20 26.21 -34.56
N ALA A 16 19.17 25.53 -35.16
CA ALA A 16 19.24 24.07 -35.24
C ALA A 16 19.79 23.41 -33.94
N LEU A 17 20.45 24.17 -33.06
CA LEU A 17 21.00 23.70 -31.80
C LEU A 17 19.98 23.77 -30.62
N LEU A 18 18.82 24.41 -30.83
CA LEU A 18 17.76 24.52 -29.81
C LEU A 18 16.61 23.50 -29.97
N ALA A 19 16.63 22.68 -31.02
CA ALA A 19 15.68 21.61 -31.27
C ALA A 19 16.19 20.22 -30.84
N GLY A 20 17.15 20.16 -29.94
CA GLY A 20 17.52 18.94 -29.23
C GLY A 20 16.39 18.59 -28.28
N CYS A 21 15.43 17.76 -28.74
CA CYS A 21 14.47 17.11 -27.86
C CYS A 21 15.24 16.47 -26.71
N ASN A 22 15.07 17.01 -25.51
CA ASN A 22 15.44 16.35 -24.27
C ASN A 22 14.54 15.12 -24.06
N THR A 23 14.65 14.12 -24.91
CA THR A 23 14.17 12.79 -24.61
C THR A 23 15.22 12.18 -23.69
N ALA A 24 14.96 12.21 -22.38
CA ALA A 24 15.73 11.41 -21.46
C ALA A 24 15.80 9.96 -22.03
N PRO A 25 16.98 9.34 -22.03
CA PRO A 25 17.11 7.98 -22.55
C PRO A 25 16.10 7.07 -21.79
N PRO A 26 15.48 6.10 -22.45
CA PRO A 26 14.59 5.17 -21.80
C PRO A 26 15.33 4.50 -20.64
N LEU A 27 14.62 4.30 -19.51
CA LEU A 27 15.17 3.58 -18.37
C LEU A 27 15.56 2.16 -18.82
N ALA A 28 16.86 1.87 -18.87
CA ALA A 28 17.36 0.53 -19.19
C ALA A 28 17.20 -0.33 -17.93
N TYR A 29 16.10 -1.08 -17.85
CA TYR A 29 15.87 -2.04 -16.77
C TYR A 29 16.55 -3.36 -17.06
N THR A 30 17.38 -3.83 -16.10
CA THR A 30 17.97 -5.17 -16.14
C THR A 30 17.35 -6.02 -15.06
N VAL A 31 16.72 -7.12 -15.45
CA VAL A 31 16.07 -8.04 -14.51
C VAL A 31 17.12 -8.67 -13.59
N PRO A 32 17.00 -8.54 -12.26
CA PRO A 32 17.93 -9.15 -11.33
C PRO A 32 17.81 -10.67 -11.30
N SER A 33 18.89 -11.34 -10.94
CA SER A 33 18.94 -12.82 -10.93
C SER A 33 18.33 -13.46 -9.67
N GLN A 34 17.89 -12.68 -8.69
CA GLN A 34 17.46 -13.21 -7.40
C GLN A 34 15.95 -13.46 -7.34
N PRO A 35 15.52 -14.72 -7.11
CA PRO A 35 14.15 -15.00 -6.72
C PRO A 35 13.90 -14.53 -5.27
N GLU A 36 12.64 -14.23 -4.96
CA GLU A 36 12.22 -14.02 -3.58
C GLU A 36 12.54 -15.25 -2.72
N GLY A 37 13.14 -15.03 -1.55
CA GLY A 37 13.27 -16.07 -0.54
C GLY A 37 11.91 -16.41 0.09
N SER A 38 11.77 -17.59 0.68
CA SER A 38 10.57 -17.96 1.43
C SER A 38 10.31 -16.99 2.57
N SER A 39 9.04 -16.76 2.91
CA SER A 39 8.66 -16.06 4.13
C SER A 39 9.16 -16.84 5.35
N GLY A 40 9.67 -16.14 6.35
CA GLY A 40 10.20 -16.73 7.58
C GLY A 40 11.46 -16.02 8.05
N THR A 41 12.04 -16.54 9.13
CA THR A 41 13.24 -15.96 9.70
C THR A 41 14.46 -16.43 8.89
N THR A 42 14.90 -15.62 7.98
CA THR A 42 16.18 -15.80 7.28
C THR A 42 17.16 -14.76 7.81
N GLU A 43 18.37 -15.16 8.09
CA GLU A 43 19.43 -14.22 8.42
C GLU A 43 19.71 -13.36 7.19
N LYS A 44 19.48 -12.06 7.31
CA LYS A 44 19.78 -11.08 6.29
C LYS A 44 20.80 -10.10 6.85
N PRO A 45 22.05 -10.09 6.37
CA PRO A 45 23.00 -9.09 6.81
C PRO A 45 22.46 -7.70 6.45
N GLY A 46 22.51 -6.78 7.41
CA GLY A 46 22.23 -5.38 7.14
C GLY A 46 23.31 -4.77 6.27
N TRP A 47 22.95 -3.85 5.42
CA TRP A 47 23.90 -3.00 4.70
C TRP A 47 23.55 -1.54 4.87
N ALA A 48 24.55 -0.69 4.92
CA ALA A 48 24.39 0.75 4.95
C ALA A 48 24.27 1.29 3.53
N THR A 49 23.44 2.30 3.38
CA THR A 49 23.31 3.06 2.13
C THR A 49 23.67 4.54 2.41
N GLU A 50 24.33 5.21 1.45
CA GLU A 50 24.77 6.59 1.62
C GLU A 50 23.85 7.61 0.96
N LYS A 51 23.15 7.21 -0.08
CA LYS A 51 22.36 8.13 -0.92
C LYS A 51 20.87 7.86 -0.88
N PHE A 52 20.46 6.61 -1.10
CA PHE A 52 19.06 6.24 -1.15
C PHE A 52 18.85 4.76 -0.82
N ALA A 53 17.66 4.42 -0.39
CA ALA A 53 17.28 3.05 -0.05
C ALA A 53 15.86 2.73 -0.52
N VAL A 54 15.64 1.46 -0.90
CA VAL A 54 14.32 0.91 -1.24
C VAL A 54 14.14 -0.40 -0.49
N ALA A 55 13.00 -0.55 0.15
CA ALA A 55 12.55 -1.82 0.73
C ALA A 55 11.12 -2.12 0.28
N ALA A 56 10.90 -3.31 -0.25
CA ALA A 56 9.60 -3.80 -0.69
C ALA A 56 9.46 -5.30 -0.42
N ALA A 57 8.26 -5.84 -0.58
CA ALA A 57 7.95 -7.23 -0.28
C ALA A 57 8.67 -8.25 -1.18
N ASN A 58 9.14 -7.82 -2.36
CA ASN A 58 9.76 -8.71 -3.35
C ASN A 58 11.05 -8.10 -3.91
N PRO A 59 12.14 -8.87 -4.06
CA PRO A 59 13.42 -8.39 -4.58
C PRO A 59 13.33 -7.74 -5.96
N LEU A 60 12.51 -8.27 -6.88
CA LEU A 60 12.31 -7.69 -8.20
C LEU A 60 11.70 -6.29 -8.13
N ALA A 61 10.75 -6.09 -7.22
CA ALA A 61 10.13 -4.80 -6.98
C ALA A 61 11.11 -3.82 -6.31
N THR A 62 11.88 -4.28 -5.32
CA THR A 62 12.93 -3.49 -4.67
C THR A 62 13.95 -3.00 -5.69
N ASP A 63 14.41 -3.89 -6.58
CA ASP A 63 15.38 -3.55 -7.62
C ASP A 63 14.81 -2.53 -8.62
N ALA A 64 13.56 -2.67 -9.05
CA ALA A 64 12.91 -1.70 -9.94
C ALA A 64 12.92 -0.29 -9.33
N GLY A 65 12.56 -0.15 -8.05
CA GLY A 65 12.63 1.12 -7.34
C GLY A 65 14.06 1.66 -7.21
N TYR A 66 15.00 0.78 -6.89
CA TYR A 66 16.42 1.16 -6.80
C TYR A 66 16.97 1.68 -8.13
N GLN A 67 16.65 1.03 -9.25
CA GLN A 67 17.08 1.46 -10.58
C GLN A 67 16.47 2.83 -10.97
N VAL A 68 15.21 3.08 -10.59
CA VAL A 68 14.56 4.39 -10.77
C VAL A 68 15.30 5.48 -9.98
N LEU A 69 15.64 5.25 -8.72
CA LEU A 69 16.42 6.22 -7.92
C LEU A 69 17.80 6.44 -8.51
N LYS A 70 18.47 5.37 -8.95
CA LYS A 70 19.77 5.45 -9.62
C LYS A 70 19.73 6.26 -10.92
N ALA A 71 18.61 6.24 -11.63
CA ALA A 71 18.38 7.04 -12.83
C ALA A 71 18.03 8.51 -12.52
N GLY A 72 18.00 8.93 -11.25
CA GLY A 72 17.68 10.29 -10.82
C GLY A 72 16.18 10.53 -10.54
N GLY A 73 15.38 9.49 -10.45
CA GLY A 73 13.98 9.56 -10.04
C GLY A 73 13.82 9.97 -8.57
N SER A 74 12.62 10.41 -8.22
CA SER A 74 12.20 10.69 -6.86
C SER A 74 11.73 9.42 -6.13
N ALA A 75 11.56 9.51 -4.80
CA ALA A 75 10.92 8.44 -4.02
C ALA A 75 9.53 8.08 -4.56
N ILE A 76 8.77 9.06 -5.06
CA ILE A 76 7.47 8.82 -5.69
C ILE A 76 7.61 8.05 -7.01
N ASP A 77 8.58 8.40 -7.85
CA ASP A 77 8.86 7.65 -9.09
C ASP A 77 9.22 6.19 -8.77
N ALA A 78 10.09 6.00 -7.78
CA ALA A 78 10.48 4.66 -7.34
C ALA A 78 9.28 3.87 -6.77
N ALA A 79 8.41 4.51 -5.97
CA ALA A 79 7.21 3.88 -5.41
C ALA A 79 6.26 3.38 -6.51
N ILE A 80 6.11 4.13 -7.61
CA ILE A 80 5.29 3.73 -8.76
C ILE A 80 5.88 2.49 -9.42
N ALA A 81 7.18 2.48 -9.74
CA ALA A 81 7.82 1.32 -10.36
C ALA A 81 7.75 0.07 -9.46
N VAL A 82 7.99 0.23 -8.15
CA VAL A 82 7.83 -0.84 -7.15
C VAL A 82 6.40 -1.38 -7.16
N GLN A 83 5.39 -0.50 -7.10
CA GLN A 83 3.99 -0.91 -7.07
C GLN A 83 3.57 -1.66 -8.34
N MET A 84 4.01 -1.21 -9.52
CA MET A 84 3.70 -1.88 -10.78
C MET A 84 4.32 -3.28 -10.84
N VAL A 85 5.55 -3.45 -10.36
CA VAL A 85 6.20 -4.77 -10.27
C VAL A 85 5.51 -5.66 -9.23
N LEU A 86 5.16 -5.13 -8.05
CA LEU A 86 4.44 -5.90 -7.02
C LEU A 86 3.09 -6.42 -7.53
N THR A 87 2.38 -5.67 -8.37
CA THR A 87 1.14 -6.13 -9.02
C THR A 87 1.33 -7.46 -9.76
N LEU A 88 2.52 -7.69 -10.31
CA LEU A 88 2.86 -8.90 -11.06
C LEU A 88 3.39 -10.02 -10.16
N VAL A 89 4.33 -9.71 -9.26
CA VAL A 89 5.10 -10.71 -8.50
C VAL A 89 4.53 -11.03 -7.12
N GLU A 90 3.64 -10.16 -6.58
CA GLU A 90 2.92 -10.32 -5.31
C GLU A 90 1.40 -10.13 -5.49
N PRO A 91 0.76 -10.86 -6.44
CA PRO A 91 -0.63 -10.59 -6.82
C PRO A 91 -1.63 -10.84 -5.69
N GLN A 92 -1.25 -11.62 -4.67
CA GLN A 92 -2.07 -11.89 -3.48
C GLN A 92 -2.12 -10.71 -2.49
N SER A 93 -1.20 -9.77 -2.60
CA SER A 93 -1.03 -8.67 -1.62
C SER A 93 -1.04 -7.29 -2.26
N SER A 94 -0.93 -7.20 -3.58
CA SER A 94 -0.73 -5.95 -4.31
C SER A 94 -1.39 -5.98 -5.67
N GLY A 95 -1.89 -4.84 -6.14
CA GLY A 95 -2.54 -4.80 -7.46
C GLY A 95 -2.96 -3.41 -7.90
N ILE A 96 -3.12 -3.24 -9.22
CA ILE A 96 -3.68 -2.02 -9.82
C ILE A 96 -5.22 -1.96 -9.67
N GLY A 97 -5.85 -3.08 -9.34
CA GLY A 97 -7.30 -3.17 -9.09
C GLY A 97 -7.69 -2.94 -7.62
N GLY A 98 -6.75 -2.54 -6.76
CA GLY A 98 -6.95 -2.28 -5.35
C GLY A 98 -6.74 -0.82 -4.95
N GLY A 99 -6.53 -0.59 -3.65
CA GLY A 99 -6.22 0.70 -3.08
C GLY A 99 -4.89 0.72 -2.34
N ALA A 100 -4.44 1.92 -2.03
CA ALA A 100 -3.22 2.13 -1.27
C ALA A 100 -3.29 3.43 -0.46
N PHE A 101 -2.45 3.50 0.57
CA PHE A 101 -2.13 4.74 1.26
C PHE A 101 -0.67 5.10 1.00
N LEU A 102 -0.39 6.40 0.82
CA LEU A 102 0.96 6.88 0.61
C LEU A 102 1.24 8.06 1.55
N LEU A 103 2.36 7.99 2.27
CA LEU A 103 2.93 9.12 2.99
C LEU A 103 4.19 9.59 2.26
N HIS A 104 4.25 10.87 1.97
CA HIS A 104 5.42 11.53 1.41
C HIS A 104 5.95 12.55 2.40
N ALA A 105 7.22 12.40 2.81
CA ALA A 105 7.88 13.29 3.74
C ALA A 105 9.02 14.05 3.03
N ALA A 106 8.99 15.38 3.10
CA ALA A 106 10.04 16.25 2.59
C ALA A 106 10.35 17.32 3.65
N GLY A 107 11.49 17.19 4.31
CA GLY A 107 11.84 18.01 5.47
C GLY A 107 10.81 17.88 6.60
N ALA A 108 10.22 18.98 7.03
CA ALA A 108 9.20 18.99 8.08
C ALA A 108 7.77 18.69 7.58
N ARG A 109 7.55 18.70 6.26
CA ARG A 109 6.24 18.47 5.65
C ARG A 109 6.00 16.99 5.46
N VAL A 110 4.83 16.51 5.88
CA VAL A 110 4.35 15.15 5.62
C VAL A 110 2.98 15.24 4.97
N GLU A 111 2.84 14.66 3.80
CA GLU A 111 1.61 14.62 3.00
C GLU A 111 1.07 13.19 2.96
N ALA A 112 -0.24 13.06 3.05
CA ALA A 112 -0.94 11.78 2.99
C ALA A 112 -1.85 11.73 1.77
N TYR A 113 -1.64 10.72 0.91
CA TYR A 113 -2.44 10.46 -0.28
C TYR A 113 -3.29 9.21 -0.07
N ASP A 114 -4.60 9.41 -0.07
CA ASP A 114 -5.59 8.35 0.11
C ASP A 114 -6.07 7.87 -1.27
N GLY A 115 -5.61 6.69 -1.61
CA GLY A 115 -6.03 5.92 -2.78
C GLY A 115 -6.81 4.66 -2.40
N ARG A 116 -7.47 4.67 -1.22
CA ARG A 116 -8.30 3.55 -0.76
C ARG A 116 -9.44 3.30 -1.72
N GLU A 117 -9.84 2.04 -1.85
CA GLU A 117 -11.04 1.66 -2.58
C GLU A 117 -12.27 2.30 -1.95
N THR A 118 -13.21 2.73 -2.80
CA THR A 118 -14.54 3.13 -2.35
C THR A 118 -15.56 2.05 -2.67
N ALA A 119 -16.63 1.98 -1.89
CA ALA A 119 -17.75 1.13 -2.23
C ALA A 119 -18.40 1.62 -3.54
N PRO A 120 -18.92 0.73 -4.41
CA PRO A 120 -19.79 1.14 -5.50
C PRO A 120 -20.97 1.97 -5.01
N ALA A 121 -21.41 2.96 -5.76
CA ALA A 121 -22.54 3.83 -5.36
C ALA A 121 -23.86 3.06 -5.09
N ALA A 122 -24.00 1.89 -5.70
CA ALA A 122 -25.13 1.01 -5.46
C ALA A 122 -25.01 0.14 -4.18
N ALA A 123 -23.87 0.18 -3.47
CA ALA A 123 -23.69 -0.58 -2.25
C ALA A 123 -24.56 -0.02 -1.12
N THR A 124 -25.15 -0.93 -0.33
CA THR A 124 -25.97 -0.59 0.83
C THR A 124 -25.42 -1.30 2.07
N ASP A 125 -25.97 -0.97 3.23
CA ASP A 125 -25.71 -1.66 4.51
C ASP A 125 -26.02 -3.16 4.49
N LYS A 126 -26.78 -3.62 3.47
CA LYS A 126 -27.14 -5.03 3.27
C LYS A 126 -26.22 -5.77 2.29
N LEU A 127 -25.15 -5.13 1.81
CA LEU A 127 -24.27 -5.73 0.79
C LEU A 127 -23.77 -7.13 1.19
N PHE A 128 -23.45 -7.33 2.47
CA PHE A 128 -22.93 -8.59 3.01
C PHE A 128 -23.92 -9.31 3.94
N ILE A 129 -25.21 -9.00 3.83
CA ILE A 129 -26.26 -9.66 4.57
C ILE A 129 -26.92 -10.71 3.68
N GLY A 130 -27.04 -11.92 4.20
CA GLY A 130 -27.70 -13.03 3.50
C GLY A 130 -29.25 -12.93 3.52
N PRO A 131 -29.93 -13.81 2.78
CA PRO A 131 -31.39 -13.83 2.75
C PRO A 131 -32.04 -14.11 4.12
N ASP A 132 -31.31 -14.72 5.03
CA ASP A 132 -31.71 -14.98 6.42
C ASP A 132 -31.54 -13.77 7.36
N GLY A 133 -31.07 -12.64 6.84
CA GLY A 133 -30.82 -11.42 7.60
C GLY A 133 -29.51 -11.44 8.41
N LYS A 134 -28.66 -12.44 8.22
CA LYS A 134 -27.39 -12.59 8.92
C LYS A 134 -26.21 -12.23 8.00
N PRO A 135 -25.05 -11.83 8.57
CA PRO A 135 -23.83 -11.68 7.80
C PRO A 135 -23.47 -12.96 7.03
N LEU A 136 -23.10 -12.81 5.77
CA LEU A 136 -22.60 -13.91 4.95
C LEU A 136 -21.31 -14.49 5.58
N PRO A 137 -21.07 -15.82 5.45
CA PRO A 137 -19.75 -16.38 5.73
C PRO A 137 -18.67 -15.64 4.94
N PHE A 138 -17.49 -15.46 5.53
CA PHE A 138 -16.43 -14.62 4.97
C PHE A 138 -16.14 -14.96 3.49
N ASN A 139 -15.90 -16.23 3.17
CA ASN A 139 -15.58 -16.61 1.79
C ASN A 139 -16.75 -16.40 0.80
N ASP A 140 -17.98 -16.54 1.25
CA ASP A 140 -19.17 -16.28 0.42
C ASP A 140 -19.36 -14.77 0.17
N ALA A 141 -18.86 -13.94 1.09
CA ALA A 141 -18.88 -12.51 0.95
C ALA A 141 -17.78 -12.02 -0.03
N VAL A 142 -16.54 -12.56 0.08
CA VAL A 142 -15.37 -11.98 -0.60
C VAL A 142 -14.99 -12.64 -1.92
N VAL A 143 -15.32 -13.93 -2.14
CA VAL A 143 -15.01 -14.61 -3.40
C VAL A 143 -16.01 -14.24 -4.47
N GLY A 144 -15.57 -13.49 -5.47
CA GLY A 144 -16.41 -13.04 -6.59
C GLY A 144 -16.49 -11.53 -6.74
N GLY A 145 -17.54 -11.05 -7.38
CA GLY A 145 -17.73 -9.63 -7.70
C GLY A 145 -18.25 -8.77 -6.55
N ARG A 146 -18.95 -9.36 -5.57
CA ARG A 146 -19.66 -8.62 -4.50
C ARG A 146 -18.76 -7.71 -3.67
N SER A 147 -17.56 -8.19 -3.32
CA SER A 147 -16.59 -7.46 -2.49
C SER A 147 -15.71 -6.48 -3.27
N VAL A 148 -15.86 -6.42 -4.60
CA VAL A 148 -14.98 -5.57 -5.42
C VAL A 148 -15.40 -4.11 -5.27
N GLY A 149 -14.48 -3.31 -4.76
CA GLY A 149 -14.58 -1.84 -4.67
C GLY A 149 -14.04 -1.15 -5.91
N VAL A 150 -14.16 0.16 -5.92
CA VAL A 150 -13.61 1.04 -6.96
C VAL A 150 -12.10 1.20 -6.72
N PRO A 151 -11.22 0.80 -7.65
CA PRO A 151 -9.78 0.83 -7.45
C PRO A 151 -9.22 2.26 -7.43
N GLY A 152 -8.35 2.53 -6.46
CA GLY A 152 -7.80 3.87 -6.24
C GLY A 152 -6.30 4.02 -6.47
N THR A 153 -5.54 2.91 -6.39
CA THR A 153 -4.07 2.94 -6.37
C THR A 153 -3.47 3.74 -7.52
N VAL A 154 -3.84 3.44 -8.77
CA VAL A 154 -3.20 4.05 -9.94
C VAL A 154 -3.47 5.55 -10.03
N ARG A 155 -4.72 5.98 -9.74
CA ARG A 155 -5.09 7.41 -9.78
C ARG A 155 -4.45 8.19 -8.63
N MET A 156 -4.28 7.58 -7.46
CA MET A 156 -3.54 8.18 -6.35
C MET A 156 -2.05 8.35 -6.69
N LEU A 157 -1.42 7.32 -7.27
CA LEU A 157 -0.02 7.39 -7.69
C LEU A 157 0.19 8.43 -8.80
N GLU A 158 -0.75 8.56 -9.74
CA GLU A 158 -0.71 9.61 -10.76
C GLU A 158 -0.82 11.01 -10.15
N LEU A 159 -1.66 11.20 -9.12
CA LEU A 159 -1.73 12.46 -8.38
C LEU A 159 -0.39 12.78 -7.69
N ALA A 160 0.18 11.82 -6.95
CA ALA A 160 1.46 12.00 -6.28
C ALA A 160 2.61 12.26 -7.29
N HIS A 161 2.60 11.59 -8.44
CA HIS A 161 3.60 11.80 -9.49
C HIS A 161 3.52 13.21 -10.08
N ARG A 162 2.33 13.76 -10.34
CA ARG A 162 2.19 15.14 -10.81
C ARG A 162 2.79 16.18 -9.87
N GLU A 163 2.81 15.88 -8.58
CA GLU A 163 3.32 16.82 -7.56
C GLU A 163 4.81 16.61 -7.26
N HIS A 164 5.32 15.39 -7.33
CA HIS A 164 6.65 15.03 -6.83
C HIS A 164 7.49 14.18 -7.79
N GLY A 165 6.94 13.77 -8.94
CA GLY A 165 7.68 13.00 -9.94
C GLY A 165 8.78 13.82 -10.61
N LYS A 166 9.89 13.17 -10.91
CA LYS A 166 11.04 13.72 -11.63
C LYS A 166 11.24 13.08 -13.01
N LEU A 167 10.95 11.78 -13.12
CA LEU A 167 11.03 11.05 -14.38
C LEU A 167 9.68 11.07 -15.10
N ALA A 168 9.69 10.80 -16.39
CA ALA A 168 8.45 10.70 -17.15
C ALA A 168 7.61 9.51 -16.67
N TRP A 169 6.31 9.73 -16.47
CA TRP A 169 5.37 8.72 -16.00
C TRP A 169 5.49 7.37 -16.71
N ALA A 170 5.57 7.38 -18.05
CA ALA A 170 5.64 6.16 -18.84
C ALA A 170 6.87 5.29 -18.54
N GLN A 171 8.00 5.89 -18.18
CA GLN A 171 9.24 5.18 -17.88
C GLN A 171 9.12 4.31 -16.62
N LEU A 172 8.26 4.69 -15.69
CA LEU A 172 8.09 4.02 -14.41
C LEU A 172 7.38 2.66 -14.53
N PHE A 173 6.74 2.40 -15.66
CA PHE A 173 6.05 1.15 -15.95
C PHE A 173 6.94 0.11 -16.66
N GLU A 174 8.05 0.55 -17.24
CA GLU A 174 8.92 -0.31 -18.05
C GLU A 174 9.43 -1.56 -17.32
N PRO A 175 9.88 -1.49 -16.04
CA PRO A 175 10.30 -2.69 -15.32
C PRO A 175 9.20 -3.76 -15.24
N ALA A 176 7.97 -3.35 -14.91
CA ALA A 176 6.84 -4.27 -14.80
C ALA A 176 6.40 -4.83 -16.16
N ILE A 177 6.44 -4.01 -17.21
CA ILE A 177 6.12 -4.42 -18.58
C ILE A 177 7.11 -5.49 -19.05
N GLN A 178 8.42 -5.26 -18.86
CA GLN A 178 9.45 -6.22 -19.26
C GLN A 178 9.33 -7.55 -18.49
N LEU A 179 9.05 -7.50 -17.19
CA LEU A 179 8.81 -8.71 -16.39
C LEU A 179 7.53 -9.44 -16.82
N ALA A 180 6.47 -8.72 -17.17
CA ALA A 180 5.22 -9.33 -17.62
C ALA A 180 5.39 -10.06 -18.97
N GLU A 181 6.18 -9.51 -19.90
CA GLU A 181 6.44 -10.10 -21.21
C GLU A 181 7.56 -11.13 -21.19
N GLY A 182 8.68 -10.78 -20.56
CA GLY A 182 9.85 -11.66 -20.44
C GLY A 182 9.62 -12.83 -19.49
N GLY A 183 8.80 -12.60 -18.49
CA GLY A 183 8.47 -13.53 -17.43
C GLY A 183 9.29 -13.32 -16.16
N PHE A 184 8.74 -13.77 -15.06
CA PHE A 184 9.38 -13.83 -13.75
C PHE A 184 9.26 -15.24 -13.16
N LYS A 185 10.16 -15.60 -12.26
CA LYS A 185 10.13 -16.92 -11.62
C LYS A 185 9.13 -16.95 -10.48
N VAL A 186 8.28 -17.98 -10.45
CA VAL A 186 7.41 -18.28 -9.31
C VAL A 186 8.26 -18.40 -8.05
N SER A 187 7.97 -17.57 -7.04
CA SER A 187 8.64 -17.61 -5.75
C SER A 187 8.11 -18.75 -4.88
N ALA A 188 8.87 -19.14 -3.86
CA ALA A 188 8.42 -20.12 -2.86
C ALA A 188 7.16 -19.63 -2.13
N ARG A 189 7.07 -18.32 -1.87
CA ARG A 189 5.90 -17.70 -1.25
C ARG A 189 4.67 -17.81 -2.14
N LEU A 190 4.76 -17.40 -3.41
CA LEU A 190 3.65 -17.49 -4.36
C LEU A 190 3.17 -18.94 -4.52
N ASN A 191 4.09 -19.90 -4.70
CA ASN A 191 3.74 -21.32 -4.81
C ASN A 191 3.00 -21.82 -3.56
N THR A 192 3.47 -21.49 -2.34
CA THR A 192 2.83 -21.89 -1.08
C THR A 192 1.42 -21.30 -0.96
N LEU A 193 1.24 -20.04 -1.32
CA LEU A 193 -0.07 -19.38 -1.25
C LEU A 193 -1.05 -19.96 -2.25
N LEU A 194 -0.61 -20.23 -3.47
CA LEU A 194 -1.43 -20.90 -4.50
C LEU A 194 -1.82 -22.32 -4.09
N ALA A 195 -0.93 -23.06 -3.42
CA ALA A 195 -1.22 -24.42 -2.92
C ALA A 195 -2.26 -24.43 -1.81
N ASN A 196 -2.32 -23.36 -1.01
CA ASN A 196 -3.28 -23.23 0.10
C ASN A 196 -4.60 -22.58 -0.31
N ASP A 197 -4.67 -21.93 -1.49
CA ASP A 197 -5.89 -21.29 -1.98
C ASP A 197 -6.90 -22.34 -2.46
N LYS A 198 -8.19 -22.13 -2.09
CA LYS A 198 -9.27 -23.07 -2.39
C LYS A 198 -10.23 -22.55 -3.46
N PHE A 199 -10.06 -21.34 -3.91
CA PHE A 199 -11.03 -20.63 -4.74
C PHE A 199 -10.48 -20.19 -6.09
N LEU A 200 -9.22 -19.74 -6.14
CA LEU A 200 -8.62 -19.15 -7.33
C LEU A 200 -8.58 -20.12 -8.51
N SER A 201 -8.32 -21.41 -8.26
CA SER A 201 -8.33 -22.45 -9.28
C SER A 201 -9.71 -22.72 -9.90
N LYS A 202 -10.79 -22.18 -9.31
CA LYS A 202 -12.16 -22.29 -9.84
C LYS A 202 -12.47 -21.22 -10.89
N ASP A 203 -11.72 -20.13 -10.92
CA ASP A 203 -11.80 -19.15 -12.00
C ASP A 203 -10.97 -19.63 -13.20
N PRO A 204 -11.57 -19.82 -14.39
CA PRO A 204 -10.86 -20.40 -15.52
C PRO A 204 -9.62 -19.62 -15.98
N VAL A 205 -9.68 -18.28 -15.89
CA VAL A 205 -8.56 -17.41 -16.29
C VAL A 205 -7.42 -17.51 -15.28
N ALA A 206 -7.73 -17.43 -13.99
CA ALA A 206 -6.74 -17.59 -12.94
C ALA A 206 -6.14 -19.01 -12.91
N ALA A 207 -6.98 -20.04 -13.13
CA ALA A 207 -6.53 -21.42 -13.22
C ALA A 207 -5.50 -21.60 -14.35
N ALA A 208 -5.81 -21.10 -15.54
CA ALA A 208 -4.91 -21.19 -16.68
C ALA A 208 -3.56 -20.46 -16.47
N TYR A 209 -3.57 -19.40 -15.66
CA TYR A 209 -2.38 -18.60 -15.40
C TYR A 209 -1.50 -19.18 -14.26
N PHE A 210 -2.11 -19.57 -13.15
CA PHE A 210 -1.38 -19.94 -11.93
C PHE A 210 -1.17 -21.43 -11.72
N TYR A 211 -1.88 -22.28 -12.47
CA TYR A 211 -1.87 -23.73 -12.25
C TYR A 211 -1.55 -24.48 -13.55
N ASP A 212 -1.00 -25.68 -13.41
CA ASP A 212 -0.77 -26.60 -14.51
C ASP A 212 -2.07 -27.31 -14.95
N THR A 213 -1.98 -28.12 -15.99
CA THR A 213 -3.13 -28.88 -16.52
C THR A 213 -3.67 -29.94 -15.55
N ALA A 214 -2.93 -30.29 -14.51
CA ALA A 214 -3.36 -31.18 -13.44
C ALA A 214 -3.96 -30.42 -12.26
N GLY A 215 -4.11 -29.08 -12.35
CA GLY A 215 -4.63 -28.23 -11.30
C GLY A 215 -3.66 -28.00 -10.14
N LYS A 216 -2.37 -28.25 -10.32
CA LYS A 216 -1.33 -27.96 -9.32
C LYS A 216 -0.73 -26.59 -9.58
N PRO A 217 -0.38 -25.83 -8.53
CA PRO A 217 0.34 -24.57 -8.69
C PRO A 217 1.64 -24.78 -9.47
N TRP A 218 1.97 -23.83 -10.33
CA TRP A 218 3.28 -23.87 -10.99
C TRP A 218 4.40 -23.96 -9.96
N PRO A 219 5.41 -24.84 -10.18
CA PRO A 219 6.48 -25.05 -9.21
C PRO A 219 7.36 -23.81 -9.06
N VAL A 220 8.05 -23.72 -7.91
CA VAL A 220 9.07 -22.69 -7.66
C VAL A 220 10.08 -22.67 -8.80
N GLY A 221 10.35 -21.48 -9.34
CA GLY A 221 11.26 -21.28 -10.46
C GLY A 221 10.61 -21.40 -11.86
N HIS A 222 9.36 -21.85 -11.96
CA HIS A 222 8.60 -21.77 -13.22
C HIS A 222 8.51 -20.30 -13.68
N VAL A 223 8.65 -20.06 -14.99
CA VAL A 223 8.60 -18.71 -15.56
C VAL A 223 7.16 -18.38 -15.96
N LEU A 224 6.54 -17.47 -15.21
CA LEU A 224 5.22 -16.92 -15.52
C LEU A 224 5.35 -15.68 -16.41
N LYS A 225 4.49 -15.57 -17.42
CA LYS A 225 4.36 -14.41 -18.30
C LYS A 225 2.91 -13.92 -18.30
N ASN A 226 2.72 -12.62 -18.36
CA ASN A 226 1.39 -12.00 -18.41
C ASN A 226 1.36 -10.88 -19.47
N PRO A 227 1.32 -11.20 -20.76
CA PRO A 227 1.30 -10.22 -21.84
C PRO A 227 0.05 -9.34 -21.81
N GLU A 228 -1.07 -9.83 -21.30
CA GLU A 228 -2.31 -9.07 -21.11
C GLU A 228 -2.11 -7.95 -20.09
N LEU A 229 -1.48 -8.25 -18.95
CA LEU A 229 -1.13 -7.22 -17.98
C LEU A 229 -0.12 -6.23 -18.56
N ALA A 230 0.86 -6.68 -19.34
CA ALA A 230 1.79 -5.79 -20.03
C ALA A 230 1.06 -4.81 -20.95
N ALA A 231 0.04 -5.27 -21.68
CA ALA A 231 -0.78 -4.41 -22.53
C ALA A 231 -1.55 -3.34 -21.72
N VAL A 232 -2.14 -3.72 -20.58
CA VAL A 232 -2.82 -2.79 -19.67
C VAL A 232 -1.83 -1.79 -19.09
N LEU A 233 -0.65 -2.23 -18.62
CA LEU A 233 0.39 -1.33 -18.09
C LEU A 233 0.89 -0.35 -19.15
N ARG A 234 1.05 -0.76 -20.42
CA ARG A 234 1.38 0.15 -21.52
C ARG A 234 0.28 1.17 -21.78
N ALA A 235 -0.98 0.77 -21.68
CA ALA A 235 -2.09 1.69 -21.82
C ALA A 235 -2.06 2.76 -20.70
N ILE A 236 -1.84 2.34 -19.45
CA ILE A 236 -1.71 3.25 -18.30
C ILE A 236 -0.47 4.15 -18.46
N ALA A 237 0.65 3.62 -18.91
CA ALA A 237 1.86 4.39 -19.17
C ALA A 237 1.64 5.53 -20.19
N ARG A 238 0.81 5.29 -21.21
CA ARG A 238 0.51 6.30 -22.25
C ARG A 238 -0.60 7.26 -21.89
N GLN A 239 -1.62 6.83 -21.16
CA GLN A 239 -2.88 7.56 -20.98
C GLN A 239 -3.17 7.92 -19.50
N GLY A 240 -2.27 7.55 -18.58
CA GLY A 240 -2.49 7.71 -17.14
C GLY A 240 -3.53 6.72 -16.59
N SER A 241 -4.01 7.00 -15.40
CA SER A 241 -5.02 6.17 -14.70
C SER A 241 -6.34 6.02 -15.48
N LYS A 242 -6.60 6.94 -16.40
CA LYS A 242 -7.78 6.91 -17.25
C LYS A 242 -7.90 5.61 -18.04
N ALA A 243 -6.77 5.07 -18.51
CA ALA A 243 -6.74 3.81 -19.27
C ALA A 243 -7.27 2.59 -18.46
N LEU A 244 -7.22 2.65 -17.12
CA LEU A 244 -7.76 1.61 -16.24
C LEU A 244 -9.23 1.87 -15.89
N LEU A 245 -9.61 3.14 -15.73
CA LEU A 245 -10.88 3.55 -15.13
C LEU A 245 -11.96 3.94 -16.16
N GLU A 246 -11.58 4.02 -17.43
CA GLU A 246 -12.49 4.34 -18.55
C GLU A 246 -12.17 3.42 -19.75
N GLY A 247 -13.07 3.35 -20.71
CA GLY A 247 -12.90 2.57 -21.94
C GLY A 247 -12.95 1.05 -21.75
N ASP A 248 -12.22 0.32 -22.61
CA ASP A 248 -12.34 -1.13 -22.73
C ASP A 248 -11.93 -1.90 -21.47
N VAL A 249 -10.86 -1.45 -20.79
CA VAL A 249 -10.39 -2.10 -19.54
C VAL A 249 -11.43 -1.93 -18.43
N ALA A 250 -11.98 -0.72 -18.28
CA ALA A 250 -13.04 -0.47 -17.32
C ALA A 250 -14.29 -1.31 -17.63
N GLN A 251 -14.67 -1.41 -18.90
CA GLN A 251 -15.80 -2.24 -19.32
C GLN A 251 -15.56 -3.72 -19.00
N ALA A 252 -14.34 -4.23 -19.23
CA ALA A 252 -13.99 -5.61 -18.90
C ALA A 252 -14.05 -5.86 -17.38
N ILE A 253 -13.55 -4.93 -16.56
CA ILE A 253 -13.63 -5.00 -15.09
C ILE A 253 -15.09 -5.07 -14.64
N VAL A 254 -15.92 -4.13 -15.08
CA VAL A 254 -17.35 -4.08 -14.71
C VAL A 254 -18.07 -5.35 -15.15
N THR A 255 -17.79 -5.82 -16.36
CA THR A 255 -18.40 -7.07 -16.86
C THR A 255 -18.00 -8.26 -15.97
N LYS A 256 -16.71 -8.45 -15.67
CA LYS A 256 -16.21 -9.54 -14.81
C LYS A 256 -16.86 -9.50 -13.42
N VAL A 257 -16.95 -8.30 -12.83
CA VAL A 257 -17.55 -8.10 -11.50
C VAL A 257 -19.06 -8.45 -11.51
N ARG A 258 -19.79 -7.95 -12.49
CA ARG A 258 -21.26 -8.08 -12.54
C ARG A 258 -21.77 -9.43 -13.05
N THR A 259 -20.95 -10.16 -13.79
CA THR A 259 -21.31 -11.45 -14.36
C THR A 259 -20.71 -12.64 -13.62
N HIS A 260 -20.17 -12.43 -12.41
CA HIS A 260 -19.69 -13.56 -11.61
C HIS A 260 -20.82 -14.55 -11.34
N PRO A 261 -20.65 -15.86 -11.64
CA PRO A 261 -21.76 -16.81 -11.73
C PRO A 261 -22.49 -17.03 -10.40
N THR A 262 -21.83 -16.93 -9.28
CA THR A 262 -22.38 -17.23 -7.95
C THR A 262 -22.44 -16.02 -7.02
N ASN A 263 -21.62 -15.01 -7.25
CA ASN A 263 -21.50 -13.85 -6.35
C ASN A 263 -21.23 -12.56 -7.13
N PRO A 264 -22.19 -12.08 -7.96
CA PRO A 264 -22.02 -10.87 -8.75
C PRO A 264 -21.93 -9.62 -7.86
N GLY A 265 -21.14 -8.64 -8.32
CA GLY A 265 -21.00 -7.33 -7.67
C GLY A 265 -21.84 -6.24 -8.32
N GLN A 266 -21.69 -5.02 -7.79
CA GLN A 266 -22.53 -3.87 -8.20
C GLN A 266 -21.72 -2.75 -8.87
N LEU A 267 -20.40 -2.93 -9.06
CA LEU A 267 -19.51 -1.94 -9.66
C LEU A 267 -20.03 -1.47 -11.03
N SER A 268 -19.97 -0.17 -11.29
CA SER A 268 -20.39 0.45 -12.54
C SER A 268 -19.26 1.25 -13.21
N LEU A 269 -19.40 1.56 -14.49
CA LEU A 269 -18.48 2.45 -15.20
C LEU A 269 -18.47 3.86 -14.61
N ALA A 270 -19.60 4.33 -14.09
CA ALA A 270 -19.70 5.62 -13.44
C ALA A 270 -18.88 5.65 -12.13
N ASP A 271 -18.86 4.57 -11.36
CA ASP A 271 -18.03 4.44 -10.16
C ASP A 271 -16.55 4.54 -10.51
N LEU A 272 -16.10 3.81 -11.54
CA LEU A 272 -14.72 3.84 -12.00
C LEU A 272 -14.29 5.22 -12.49
N ALA A 273 -15.05 5.81 -13.41
CA ALA A 273 -14.74 7.12 -13.98
C ALA A 273 -14.79 8.25 -12.94
N GLY A 274 -15.72 8.15 -11.98
CA GLY A 274 -15.94 9.13 -10.93
C GLY A 274 -14.95 9.09 -9.77
N TYR A 275 -14.13 8.04 -9.64
CA TYR A 275 -13.20 7.91 -8.52
C TYR A 275 -12.20 9.08 -8.45
N GLN A 276 -12.01 9.62 -7.25
CA GLN A 276 -11.01 10.66 -6.98
C GLN A 276 -10.20 10.30 -5.73
N PRO A 277 -8.86 10.28 -5.81
CA PRO A 277 -8.01 10.13 -4.64
C PRO A 277 -8.08 11.38 -3.76
N LYS A 278 -7.85 11.25 -2.47
CA LYS A 278 -7.93 12.36 -1.52
C LYS A 278 -6.55 12.68 -0.94
N LYS A 279 -6.29 13.95 -0.73
CA LYS A 279 -5.19 14.39 0.16
C LYS A 279 -5.75 14.57 1.54
N ARG A 280 -5.08 13.99 2.54
CA ARG A 280 -5.45 14.08 3.94
C ARG A 280 -4.31 14.72 4.74
N GLU A 281 -4.61 15.27 5.89
CA GLU A 281 -3.59 15.76 6.81
C GLU A 281 -3.02 14.58 7.60
N ALA A 282 -1.70 14.38 7.54
CA ALA A 282 -1.03 13.32 8.29
C ALA A 282 -1.18 13.56 9.81
N LEU A 283 -1.50 12.52 10.57
CA LEU A 283 -1.53 12.59 12.03
C LEU A 283 -0.11 12.44 12.57
N CYS A 284 0.34 13.44 13.31
CA CYS A 284 1.67 13.47 13.90
C CYS A 284 1.58 13.63 15.43
N THR A 285 2.35 12.83 16.16
CA THR A 285 2.50 12.87 17.60
C THR A 285 3.95 13.08 18.00
N SER A 286 4.19 13.61 19.19
CA SER A 286 5.52 13.68 19.76
C SER A 286 5.78 12.45 20.62
N TYR A 287 6.96 11.86 20.45
CA TYR A 287 7.44 10.73 21.25
C TYR A 287 8.80 11.09 21.85
N GLN A 288 8.88 11.11 23.18
CA GLN A 288 10.08 11.52 23.89
C GLN A 288 10.88 10.31 24.38
N VAL A 289 12.13 10.26 23.98
CA VAL A 289 13.14 9.33 24.53
C VAL A 289 14.38 10.16 24.84
N ALA A 290 14.53 10.54 26.12
CA ALA A 290 15.61 11.45 26.53
C ALA A 290 16.99 10.98 26.01
N PRO A 291 17.81 11.85 25.44
CA PRO A 291 17.62 13.29 25.28
C PRO A 291 16.86 13.72 24.00
N ARG A 292 16.25 12.80 23.27
CA ARG A 292 15.64 13.05 21.95
C ARG A 292 14.13 13.17 22.04
N ASN A 293 13.59 14.05 21.19
CA ASN A 293 12.16 14.14 20.91
C ASN A 293 11.92 13.79 19.44
N TYR A 294 11.07 12.81 19.19
CA TYR A 294 10.72 12.34 17.84
C TYR A 294 9.32 12.84 17.48
N ARG A 295 9.17 13.32 16.26
CA ARG A 295 7.86 13.54 15.65
C ARG A 295 7.51 12.29 14.85
N VAL A 296 6.50 11.56 15.29
CA VAL A 296 6.01 10.34 14.62
C VAL A 296 4.75 10.68 13.86
N CYS A 297 4.79 10.55 12.54
CA CYS A 297 3.67 10.83 11.66
C CYS A 297 3.18 9.54 11.00
N GLY A 298 1.87 9.43 10.84
CA GLY A 298 1.26 8.28 10.18
C GLY A 298 0.03 8.67 9.38
N PHE A 299 -0.51 7.71 8.65
CA PHE A 299 -1.69 7.94 7.84
C PHE A 299 -2.93 8.08 8.74
N PRO A 300 -3.76 9.13 8.52
CA PRO A 300 -4.97 9.35 9.31
C PRO A 300 -6.08 8.34 8.95
N PRO A 301 -7.23 8.34 9.62
CA PRO A 301 -8.39 7.61 9.14
C PRO A 301 -8.74 7.95 7.67
N PRO A 302 -9.15 6.97 6.88
CA PRO A 302 -9.67 5.65 7.27
C PRO A 302 -8.58 4.61 7.66
N SER A 303 -7.29 4.94 7.60
CA SER A 303 -6.25 4.09 8.20
C SER A 303 -6.24 4.24 9.72
N SER A 304 -6.02 3.14 10.41
CA SER A 304 -5.89 3.13 11.86
C SER A 304 -4.45 3.29 12.36
N GLY A 305 -3.46 3.22 11.45
CA GLY A 305 -2.04 3.08 11.81
C GLY A 305 -1.50 4.21 12.68
N ALA A 306 -1.74 5.47 12.31
CA ALA A 306 -1.26 6.62 13.06
C ALA A 306 -1.82 6.66 14.49
N ILE A 307 -3.11 6.37 14.64
CA ILE A 307 -3.78 6.36 15.96
C ILE A 307 -3.26 5.20 16.80
N ALA A 308 -3.25 3.98 16.26
CA ALA A 308 -2.80 2.81 17.00
C ALA A 308 -1.34 2.93 17.47
N ILE A 309 -0.43 3.33 16.57
CA ILE A 309 0.98 3.54 16.90
C ILE A 309 1.14 4.69 17.91
N GLY A 310 0.45 5.80 17.69
CA GLY A 310 0.48 6.95 18.60
C GLY A 310 -0.02 6.60 20.00
N GLN A 311 -1.09 5.81 20.10
CA GLN A 311 -1.59 5.30 21.38
C GLN A 311 -0.60 4.35 22.06
N ILE A 312 -0.06 3.37 21.34
CA ILE A 312 0.93 2.43 21.90
C ILE A 312 2.12 3.19 22.48
N LEU A 313 2.71 4.08 21.68
CA LEU A 313 3.85 4.88 22.10
C LEU A 313 3.50 5.79 23.30
N GLY A 314 2.37 6.48 23.23
CA GLY A 314 1.93 7.39 24.30
C GLY A 314 1.53 6.67 25.59
N ILE A 315 0.96 5.47 25.51
CA ILE A 315 0.70 4.60 26.67
C ILE A 315 2.02 4.16 27.29
N LEU A 316 2.98 3.67 26.46
CA LEU A 316 4.31 3.24 26.94
C LEU A 316 5.09 4.37 27.62
N GLN A 317 4.95 5.62 27.18
CA GLN A 317 5.56 6.79 27.83
C GLN A 317 5.07 7.01 29.28
N ASN A 318 3.88 6.52 29.60
CA ASN A 318 3.30 6.59 30.95
C ASN A 318 3.57 5.33 31.79
N THR A 319 4.51 4.48 31.34
CA THR A 319 5.02 3.31 32.06
C THR A 319 6.53 3.42 32.27
N ASN A 320 7.13 2.42 32.87
CA ASN A 320 8.59 2.32 33.03
C ASN A 320 9.29 1.67 31.81
N ALA A 321 8.61 1.49 30.68
CA ALA A 321 9.15 0.79 29.50
C ALA A 321 10.52 1.32 29.03
N ALA A 322 10.72 2.65 29.07
CA ALA A 322 11.98 3.28 28.67
C ALA A 322 13.16 2.97 29.61
N ALA A 323 12.90 2.55 30.86
CA ALA A 323 13.91 2.19 31.85
C ALA A 323 14.27 0.70 31.82
N ILE A 324 13.53 -0.13 31.09
CA ILE A 324 13.79 -1.57 31.00
C ILE A 324 14.95 -1.80 30.02
N PRO A 325 16.07 -2.38 30.48
CA PRO A 325 17.21 -2.65 29.62
C PRO A 325 16.90 -3.74 28.59
N LEU A 326 17.52 -3.63 27.42
CA LEU A 326 17.54 -4.74 26.47
C LEU A 326 18.31 -5.91 27.05
N GLN A 327 17.88 -7.11 26.75
CA GLN A 327 18.51 -8.37 27.15
C GLN A 327 19.36 -8.94 26.00
N ASP A 328 20.32 -9.79 26.32
CA ASP A 328 21.07 -10.52 25.30
C ASP A 328 20.17 -11.52 24.59
N GLY A 329 19.96 -11.31 23.30
CA GLY A 329 19.20 -12.21 22.42
C GLY A 329 20.15 -12.95 21.47
N LEU A 330 19.63 -13.97 20.81
CA LEU A 330 20.38 -14.78 19.83
C LEU A 330 20.99 -13.96 18.66
N ARG A 331 20.50 -12.74 18.42
CA ARG A 331 20.88 -11.86 17.29
C ARG A 331 21.29 -10.47 17.76
N GLY A 332 21.72 -10.31 18.99
CA GLY A 332 22.02 -9.02 19.61
C GLY A 332 20.95 -8.57 20.61
N PRO A 333 21.06 -7.34 21.15
CA PRO A 333 20.15 -6.84 22.17
C PRO A 333 18.68 -6.92 21.73
N ALA A 334 17.83 -7.48 22.57
CA ALA A 334 16.41 -7.69 22.31
C ALA A 334 15.54 -7.28 23.53
N PRO A 335 14.27 -6.90 23.32
CA PRO A 335 13.33 -6.68 24.41
C PRO A 335 13.12 -7.95 25.24
N GLY A 336 13.21 -7.82 26.57
CA GLY A 336 12.86 -8.90 27.50
C GLY A 336 11.35 -9.03 27.73
N ALA A 337 10.96 -10.06 28.52
CA ALA A 337 9.56 -10.38 28.78
C ALA A 337 8.77 -9.20 29.39
N ASP A 338 9.37 -8.47 30.33
CA ASP A 338 8.71 -7.34 30.99
C ASP A 338 8.38 -6.21 30.01
N TRP A 339 9.31 -5.90 29.09
CA TRP A 339 9.07 -4.90 28.05
C TRP A 339 8.00 -5.37 27.06
N LEU A 340 8.06 -6.63 26.64
CA LEU A 340 7.07 -7.23 25.74
C LEU A 340 5.69 -7.28 26.39
N HIS A 341 5.60 -7.50 27.70
CA HIS A 341 4.34 -7.41 28.44
C HIS A 341 3.74 -6.00 28.32
N LEU A 342 4.50 -4.97 28.67
CA LEU A 342 4.02 -3.58 28.56
C LEU A 342 3.58 -3.21 27.14
N TYR A 343 4.38 -3.61 26.13
CA TYR A 343 4.06 -3.36 24.75
C TYR A 343 2.77 -4.06 24.30
N THR A 344 2.61 -5.34 24.64
CA THR A 344 1.43 -6.09 24.21
C THR A 344 0.16 -5.62 24.92
N GLU A 345 0.24 -5.20 26.18
CA GLU A 345 -0.89 -4.63 26.91
C GLU A 345 -1.26 -3.24 26.36
N ALA A 346 -0.28 -2.40 26.08
CA ALA A 346 -0.51 -1.11 25.38
C ALA A 346 -1.16 -1.31 24.00
N ALA A 347 -0.70 -2.31 23.25
CA ALA A 347 -1.28 -2.66 21.96
C ALA A 347 -2.74 -3.15 22.10
N ARG A 348 -3.07 -3.98 23.09
CA ARG A 348 -4.45 -4.42 23.36
C ARG A 348 -5.38 -3.24 23.61
N LEU A 349 -4.96 -2.28 24.42
CA LEU A 349 -5.73 -1.07 24.72
C LEU A 349 -5.94 -0.22 23.46
N ALA A 350 -4.90 0.00 22.66
CA ALA A 350 -4.97 0.74 21.41
C ALA A 350 -5.88 0.05 20.38
N PHE A 351 -5.82 -1.26 20.27
CA PHE A 351 -6.66 -2.01 19.34
C PHE A 351 -8.12 -2.11 19.79
N ALA A 352 -8.40 -2.09 21.10
CA ALA A 352 -9.76 -1.98 21.60
C ALA A 352 -10.39 -0.63 21.20
N ASP A 353 -9.65 0.47 21.37
CA ASP A 353 -10.09 1.80 20.93
C ASP A 353 -10.24 1.87 19.41
N ARG A 354 -9.29 1.30 18.65
CA ARG A 354 -9.35 1.20 17.20
C ARG A 354 -10.62 0.52 16.73
N ALA A 355 -10.95 -0.61 17.32
CA ALA A 355 -12.12 -1.41 16.91
C ALA A 355 -13.44 -0.67 17.13
N LEU A 356 -13.51 0.22 18.12
CA LEU A 356 -14.73 0.99 18.41
C LEU A 356 -14.80 2.30 17.64
N TYR A 357 -13.69 3.05 17.55
CA TYR A 357 -13.74 4.47 17.15
C TYR A 357 -13.23 4.74 15.74
N VAL A 358 -12.23 3.96 15.23
CA VAL A 358 -11.62 4.29 13.94
C VAL A 358 -12.50 3.83 12.78
N ALA A 359 -12.93 4.80 11.98
CA ALA A 359 -13.83 4.59 10.86
C ALA A 359 -13.46 5.52 9.68
N ASP A 360 -14.20 5.41 8.59
CA ASP A 360 -14.06 6.32 7.44
C ASP A 360 -14.54 7.73 7.82
N PRO A 361 -13.64 8.74 7.80
CA PRO A 361 -13.96 10.11 8.20
C PRO A 361 -14.94 10.83 7.26
N ASP A 362 -15.17 10.27 6.08
CA ASP A 362 -16.12 10.83 5.12
C ASP A 362 -17.58 10.49 5.52
N PHE A 363 -17.76 9.50 6.40
CA PHE A 363 -19.08 9.00 6.82
C PHE A 363 -19.30 9.05 8.34
N VAL A 364 -18.20 8.96 9.13
CA VAL A 364 -18.29 8.86 10.59
C VAL A 364 -17.50 9.98 11.25
N GLN A 365 -18.16 10.71 12.12
CA GLN A 365 -17.51 11.77 12.91
C GLN A 365 -16.54 11.18 13.94
N PRO A 366 -15.39 11.81 14.18
CA PRO A 366 -14.42 11.34 15.18
C PRO A 366 -14.99 11.44 16.60
N PRO A 367 -14.49 10.61 17.53
CA PRO A 367 -14.84 10.73 18.94
C PRO A 367 -14.42 12.10 19.49
N ALA A 368 -15.26 12.69 20.35
CA ALA A 368 -15.06 14.03 20.93
C ALA A 368 -14.77 15.14 19.90
N GLY A 369 -15.17 14.97 18.63
CA GLY A 369 -14.98 15.93 17.55
C GLY A 369 -13.59 15.97 16.91
N SER A 370 -12.66 15.11 17.34
CA SER A 370 -11.31 15.03 16.76
C SER A 370 -10.69 13.66 16.96
N TRP A 371 -10.03 13.13 15.91
CA TRP A 371 -9.22 11.93 16.03
C TRP A 371 -8.07 12.08 17.04
N MET A 372 -7.61 13.32 17.28
CA MET A 372 -6.56 13.60 18.26
C MET A 372 -7.04 13.35 19.70
N SER A 373 -8.34 13.28 19.97
CA SER A 373 -8.86 12.94 21.30
C SER A 373 -8.37 11.56 21.80
N LEU A 374 -8.13 10.63 20.89
CA LEU A 374 -7.55 9.31 21.17
C LEU A 374 -6.04 9.36 21.50
N LEU A 375 -5.39 10.50 21.26
CA LEU A 375 -3.95 10.72 21.43
C LEU A 375 -3.66 11.79 22.51
N GLU A 376 -4.70 12.30 23.18
CA GLU A 376 -4.54 13.29 24.24
C GLU A 376 -3.73 12.71 25.41
N PRO A 377 -2.73 13.45 25.95
CA PRO A 377 -1.85 12.93 27.00
C PRO A 377 -2.59 12.42 28.24
N ALA A 378 -3.63 13.12 28.69
CA ALA A 378 -4.43 12.70 29.84
C ALA A 378 -5.18 11.38 29.57
N TYR A 379 -5.69 11.22 28.35
CA TYR A 379 -6.35 9.98 27.94
C TYR A 379 -5.35 8.81 27.91
N LEU A 380 -4.20 9.00 27.29
CA LEU A 380 -3.14 7.96 27.22
C LEU A 380 -2.62 7.58 28.61
N ALA A 381 -2.45 8.54 29.51
CA ALA A 381 -2.08 8.26 30.89
C ALA A 381 -3.14 7.42 31.63
N SER A 382 -4.43 7.71 31.45
CA SER A 382 -5.52 6.91 32.03
C SER A 382 -5.54 5.48 31.49
N ARG A 383 -5.23 5.30 30.19
CA ARG A 383 -5.12 3.95 29.60
C ARG A 383 -3.93 3.18 30.16
N ALA A 384 -2.78 3.82 30.37
CA ALA A 384 -1.60 3.20 30.94
C ALA A 384 -1.84 2.64 32.35
N GLN A 385 -2.67 3.30 33.18
CA GLN A 385 -3.02 2.85 34.51
C GLN A 385 -3.76 1.50 34.54
N LEU A 386 -4.29 1.03 33.42
CA LEU A 386 -4.97 -0.25 33.30
C LEU A 386 -3.99 -1.42 33.17
N ILE A 387 -2.71 -1.15 32.88
CA ILE A 387 -1.70 -2.18 32.70
C ILE A 387 -1.25 -2.68 34.09
N GLY A 388 -1.60 -3.90 34.42
CA GLY A 388 -1.19 -4.59 35.63
C GLY A 388 -0.01 -5.54 35.42
N ALA A 389 0.37 -6.27 36.48
CA ALA A 389 1.43 -7.27 36.41
C ALA A 389 1.05 -8.52 35.59
N GLN A 390 -0.23 -8.74 35.37
CA GLN A 390 -0.73 -9.87 34.58
C GLN A 390 -1.44 -9.36 33.31
N SER A 391 -1.42 -10.19 32.26
CA SER A 391 -2.13 -9.85 31.02
C SER A 391 -3.62 -9.63 31.27
N MET A 392 -4.17 -8.52 30.74
CA MET A 392 -5.61 -8.25 30.77
C MET A 392 -6.40 -9.18 29.84
N LYS A 393 -5.74 -9.96 29.00
CA LYS A 393 -6.33 -10.87 27.98
C LYS A 393 -7.20 -10.16 26.97
N VAL A 394 -8.28 -9.50 27.42
CA VAL A 394 -9.22 -8.73 26.60
C VAL A 394 -9.27 -7.30 27.13
N ALA A 395 -8.88 -6.34 26.32
CA ALA A 395 -9.01 -4.93 26.61
C ALA A 395 -10.40 -4.41 26.24
N GLN A 396 -10.89 -3.46 27.05
CA GLN A 396 -12.10 -2.71 26.72
C GLN A 396 -11.74 -1.33 26.13
N PRO A 397 -12.52 -0.80 25.19
CA PRO A 397 -12.30 0.56 24.69
C PRO A 397 -12.47 1.57 25.84
N GLY A 398 -11.70 2.65 25.78
CA GLY A 398 -11.83 3.76 26.74
C GLY A 398 -12.84 4.80 26.26
N THR A 399 -12.90 5.94 26.97
CA THR A 399 -13.74 7.09 26.61
C THR A 399 -12.85 8.32 26.41
N PRO A 400 -12.48 8.67 25.17
CA PRO A 400 -11.53 9.75 24.88
C PRO A 400 -12.13 11.16 24.98
N GLY A 401 -13.21 11.32 25.73
CA GLY A 401 -13.93 12.59 25.94
C GLY A 401 -15.44 12.43 25.73
N ALA A 402 -16.14 13.54 25.64
CA ALA A 402 -17.59 13.52 25.44
C ALA A 402 -17.96 12.96 24.06
N LEU A 403 -18.62 11.83 24.02
CA LEU A 403 -19.10 11.19 22.79
C LEU A 403 -20.43 11.84 22.37
N ARG A 404 -20.51 12.28 21.11
CA ARG A 404 -21.72 12.89 20.52
C ARG A 404 -22.50 11.93 19.62
N THR A 405 -21.90 10.78 19.30
CA THR A 405 -22.47 9.74 18.44
C THR A 405 -22.29 8.39 19.12
N SER A 406 -23.15 7.44 18.79
CA SER A 406 -22.96 6.04 19.18
C SER A 406 -22.02 5.36 18.19
N PHE A 407 -21.14 4.51 18.71
CA PHE A 407 -20.21 3.71 17.95
C PHE A 407 -20.54 2.23 18.16
N ALA A 408 -20.33 1.41 17.13
CA ALA A 408 -20.43 -0.02 17.23
C ALA A 408 -19.05 -0.64 16.98
N PRO A 409 -18.61 -1.61 17.79
CA PRO A 409 -17.32 -2.23 17.58
C PRO A 409 -17.31 -3.02 16.28
N MET A 410 -16.22 -2.88 15.53
CA MET A 410 -15.94 -3.72 14.38
C MET A 410 -15.49 -5.10 14.87
N PRO A 411 -16.13 -6.20 14.47
CA PRO A 411 -15.64 -7.52 14.79
C PRO A 411 -14.26 -7.76 14.17
N GLU A 412 -13.44 -8.55 14.86
CA GLU A 412 -12.13 -8.94 14.34
C GLU A 412 -12.27 -9.62 12.99
N GLN A 413 -11.50 -9.16 12.01
CA GLN A 413 -11.51 -9.68 10.64
C GLN A 413 -10.21 -10.44 10.38
N PRO A 414 -10.25 -11.58 9.66
CA PRO A 414 -9.05 -12.25 9.22
C PRO A 414 -8.24 -11.31 8.30
N GLU A 415 -6.96 -11.13 8.60
CA GLU A 415 -6.04 -10.37 7.76
C GLU A 415 -5.19 -11.34 6.92
N TYR A 416 -5.14 -11.10 5.61
CA TYR A 416 -4.39 -11.94 4.67
C TYR A 416 -3.08 -11.30 4.22
N GLY A 417 -2.70 -10.20 4.83
CA GLY A 417 -1.48 -9.47 4.54
C GLY A 417 -1.67 -8.40 3.46
N THR A 418 -0.62 -7.62 3.30
CA THR A 418 -0.51 -6.54 2.30
C THR A 418 0.95 -6.35 1.93
N SER A 419 1.23 -5.55 0.91
CA SER A 419 2.59 -5.12 0.59
C SER A 419 2.88 -3.77 1.22
N HIS A 420 4.09 -3.60 1.73
CA HIS A 420 4.60 -2.33 2.23
C HIS A 420 5.83 -1.91 1.44
N ILE A 421 5.95 -0.62 1.19
CA ILE A 421 7.05 0.00 0.45
C ILE A 421 7.63 1.11 1.32
N SER A 422 8.95 1.08 1.53
CA SER A 422 9.69 2.17 2.18
C SER A 422 10.81 2.64 1.27
N ILE A 423 10.87 3.94 1.02
CA ILE A 423 11.86 4.55 0.12
C ILE A 423 12.44 5.80 0.77
N VAL A 424 13.74 5.96 0.60
CA VAL A 424 14.49 7.19 0.95
C VAL A 424 15.30 7.58 -0.27
N ASP A 425 15.17 8.84 -0.74
CA ASP A 425 15.90 9.44 -1.87
C ASP A 425 16.80 10.59 -1.45
#